data_d4f4285c26d52b99e3771b26448c7015
#
_entry.id   d4f4285c26d52b99e3771b26448c7015
#
_cell.length_a   1.000
_cell.length_b   1.000
_cell.length_c   1.000
_cell.angle_alpha   90.00
_cell.angle_beta   90.00
_cell.angle_gamma   90.00
#
_symmetry.space_group_name_H-M   'P 1'
#
loop_
_entity.id
_entity.type
_entity.pdbx_description
1 polymer ?
#
loop_
_entity_poly.entity_id
_entity_poly.type
_entity_poly.pdbx_seq_one_letter_code
_entity_poly.pdbx_strand_id
1 'polypeptide(L)'
;MAPSLTRRSFLTAVTATAASVAARAVRAAAGPYRIGVETYCFHDADLTATLAHTKSLGLRYLELHDGHLPFAAPAVDVSRAKAALAEAGIAPSGVYIHDGFTESEAVARPIFEYARAVGFSYINGGPRREALPLLNRLAPEYGIQIALHNHGPKARYETIEDITSALAAHPNISACVDIGHFARSRVDPVKAIRAIGRRAVAAHIKDVDAAGENMIVGKGTIDMPGVFAALAETRFEGLMVLEYEGDFDNMPKRLDGMRQSLAAMDRFIAAAGKR
;
A
#
# COMPACT_ATOMS: atom_id res chain seq x y z
N MET A 1 18.45 46.18 61.20
CA MET A 1 18.14 44.75 61.38
C MET A 1 17.27 44.33 60.20
N ALA A 2 17.85 43.67 59.21
CA ALA A 2 17.15 43.15 58.04
C ALA A 2 16.90 41.66 58.22
N PRO A 3 15.73 41.11 57.90
CA PRO A 3 15.48 39.71 58.01
C PRO A 3 16.00 38.97 56.75
N SER A 4 16.68 37.89 57.00
CA SER A 4 17.22 36.96 56.05
C SER A 4 16.11 36.25 55.24
N LEU A 5 16.15 36.40 53.93
CA LEU A 5 15.34 35.62 53.01
C LEU A 5 15.98 34.24 52.81
N THR A 6 15.35 33.24 53.37
CA THR A 6 15.68 31.84 53.12
C THR A 6 15.32 31.47 51.70
N ARG A 7 16.32 31.01 50.94
CA ARG A 7 16.17 30.35 49.64
C ARG A 7 15.42 29.04 49.83
N ARG A 8 14.13 29.06 49.60
CA ARG A 8 13.39 27.86 49.22
C ARG A 8 13.43 27.75 47.71
N SER A 9 14.32 26.91 47.27
CA SER A 9 14.40 26.48 45.86
C SER A 9 13.08 25.86 45.48
N PHE A 10 12.34 26.52 44.62
CA PHE A 10 11.28 25.90 43.86
C PHE A 10 11.93 25.04 42.80
N LEU A 11 12.19 23.77 43.11
CA LEU A 11 12.33 22.74 42.08
C LEU A 11 10.91 22.44 41.57
N THR A 12 10.46 23.26 40.64
CA THR A 12 9.40 22.85 39.75
C THR A 12 10.00 21.76 38.87
N ALA A 13 9.70 20.53 39.18
CA ALA A 13 9.92 19.41 38.30
C ALA A 13 9.13 19.67 37.02
N VAL A 14 9.80 20.19 35.99
CA VAL A 14 9.34 20.11 34.61
C VAL A 14 9.50 18.64 34.25
N THR A 15 8.49 17.86 34.57
CA THR A 15 8.25 16.61 33.87
C THR A 15 7.85 16.97 32.44
N ALA A 16 8.81 17.45 31.68
CA ALA A 16 8.71 17.47 30.24
C ALA A 16 8.52 16.02 29.81
N THR A 17 7.30 15.73 29.43
CA THR A 17 6.89 14.52 28.76
C THR A 17 7.89 14.19 27.66
N ALA A 18 8.81 13.29 27.96
CA ALA A 18 9.74 12.68 27.00
C ALA A 18 9.00 11.78 25.98
N ALA A 19 7.70 11.98 25.81
CA ALA A 19 6.84 11.23 24.91
C ALA A 19 6.81 11.82 23.47
N SER A 20 7.42 12.97 23.22
CA SER A 20 7.28 13.64 21.90
C SER A 20 8.53 13.67 21.05
N VAL A 21 9.63 13.08 21.45
CA VAL A 21 10.88 13.05 20.65
C VAL A 21 11.24 11.67 20.11
N ALA A 22 10.59 10.60 20.55
CA ALA A 22 10.82 9.24 20.03
C ALA A 22 10.14 8.96 18.67
N ALA A 23 9.46 9.92 18.07
CA ALA A 23 8.68 9.70 16.86
C ALA A 23 9.33 10.35 15.66
N ARG A 24 10.54 10.02 15.31
CA ARG A 24 11.04 10.29 13.95
C ARG A 24 12.32 9.54 13.59
N ALA A 25 12.46 8.33 14.00
CA ALA A 25 13.26 7.43 13.18
C ALA A 25 12.42 7.22 11.90
N VAL A 26 12.86 7.81 10.79
CA VAL A 26 12.46 7.33 9.46
C VAL A 26 12.59 5.83 9.56
N ARG A 27 11.46 5.12 9.37
CA ARG A 27 11.43 3.66 9.47
C ARG A 27 12.56 3.14 8.59
N ALA A 28 13.64 2.65 9.20
CA ALA A 28 14.66 1.95 8.48
C ALA A 28 13.94 0.86 7.70
N ALA A 29 14.22 0.74 6.39
CA ALA A 29 13.57 -0.25 5.56
C ALA A 29 13.54 -1.58 6.33
N ALA A 30 12.36 -2.18 6.49
CA ALA A 30 12.22 -3.43 7.21
C ALA A 30 12.88 -4.54 6.37
N GLY A 31 14.18 -4.72 6.57
CA GLY A 31 14.97 -5.65 5.76
C GLY A 31 14.94 -5.29 4.25
N PRO A 32 14.88 -6.27 3.35
CA PRO A 32 14.96 -6.05 1.91
C PRO A 32 13.66 -5.51 1.28
N TYR A 33 12.58 -5.34 2.07
CA TYR A 33 11.26 -4.99 1.54
C TYR A 33 10.99 -3.49 1.57
N ARG A 34 10.41 -2.99 0.48
CA ARG A 34 9.80 -1.67 0.43
C ARG A 34 8.39 -1.76 1.02
N ILE A 35 8.09 -0.89 1.98
CA ILE A 35 6.76 -0.83 2.60
C ILE A 35 6.15 0.53 2.32
N GLY A 36 4.95 0.53 1.81
CA GLY A 36 4.14 1.71 1.52
C GLY A 36 2.73 1.59 2.08
N VAL A 37 1.91 2.54 1.70
CA VAL A 37 0.49 2.58 2.03
C VAL A 37 -0.33 2.73 0.75
N GLU A 38 -1.48 2.08 0.69
CA GLU A 38 -2.52 2.38 -0.29
C GLU A 38 -3.30 3.60 0.20
N THR A 39 -3.43 4.63 -0.64
CA THR A 39 -3.98 5.90 -0.19
C THR A 39 -5.50 5.91 -0.04
N TYR A 40 -6.20 4.86 -0.44
CA TYR A 40 -7.60 4.64 -0.07
C TYR A 40 -7.80 4.65 1.46
N CYS A 41 -6.79 4.25 2.23
CA CYS A 41 -6.78 4.43 3.68
C CYS A 41 -7.09 5.87 4.12
N PHE A 42 -6.94 6.84 3.23
CA PHE A 42 -7.15 8.29 3.44
C PHE A 42 -8.14 8.88 2.43
N HIS A 43 -9.08 8.08 1.91
CA HIS A 43 -10.01 8.48 0.85
C HIS A 43 -10.83 9.74 1.16
N ASP A 44 -10.96 10.09 2.44
CA ASP A 44 -11.66 11.27 2.99
C ASP A 44 -10.73 12.50 3.14
N ALA A 45 -9.44 12.38 2.80
CA ALA A 45 -8.46 13.46 2.85
C ALA A 45 -8.04 13.91 1.43
N ASP A 46 -7.59 15.15 1.31
CA ASP A 46 -6.93 15.60 0.08
C ASP A 46 -5.51 15.03 -0.05
N LEU A 47 -4.88 15.20 -1.22
CA LEU A 47 -3.52 14.70 -1.47
C LEU A 47 -2.50 15.26 -0.46
N THR A 48 -2.62 16.52 -0.08
CA THR A 48 -1.69 17.18 0.87
C THR A 48 -1.76 16.53 2.24
N ALA A 49 -2.96 16.35 2.77
CA ALA A 49 -3.19 15.67 4.04
C ALA A 49 -2.77 14.18 3.96
N THR A 50 -3.06 13.50 2.85
CA THR A 50 -2.64 12.12 2.59
C THR A 50 -1.12 11.96 2.65
N LEU A 51 -0.36 12.87 2.04
CA LEU A 51 1.11 12.86 2.10
C LEU A 51 1.61 13.14 3.53
N ALA A 52 0.97 14.06 4.26
CA ALA A 52 1.29 14.33 5.65
C ALA A 52 1.04 13.09 6.55
N HIS A 53 -0.08 12.40 6.37
CA HIS A 53 -0.38 11.15 7.08
C HIS A 53 0.61 10.05 6.73
N THR A 54 0.90 9.83 5.45
CA THR A 54 1.92 8.86 5.01
C THR A 54 3.27 9.12 5.68
N LYS A 55 3.71 10.37 5.69
CA LYS A 55 4.95 10.80 6.36
C LYS A 55 4.90 10.59 7.88
N SER A 56 3.75 10.83 8.52
CA SER A 56 3.57 10.63 9.96
C SER A 56 3.65 9.16 10.39
N LEU A 57 3.40 8.23 9.46
CA LEU A 57 3.59 6.80 9.62
C LEU A 57 5.04 6.35 9.39
N GLY A 58 5.94 7.26 9.03
CA GLY A 58 7.34 6.95 8.71
C GLY A 58 7.53 6.28 7.35
N LEU A 59 6.53 6.33 6.48
CA LEU A 59 6.56 5.70 5.16
C LEU A 59 7.13 6.65 4.10
N ARG A 60 7.78 6.06 3.09
CA ARG A 60 8.38 6.77 1.94
C ARG A 60 7.86 6.27 0.59
N TYR A 61 6.98 5.29 0.59
CA TYR A 61 6.36 4.72 -0.60
C TYR A 61 4.85 4.77 -0.45
N LEU A 62 4.17 4.94 -1.56
CA LEU A 62 2.72 4.81 -1.61
C LEU A 62 2.28 4.16 -2.92
N GLU A 63 1.12 3.54 -2.88
CA GLU A 63 0.27 3.30 -4.02
C GLU A 63 -0.84 4.34 -3.97
N LEU A 64 -0.99 5.11 -5.04
CA LEU A 64 -1.97 6.19 -5.09
C LEU A 64 -3.33 5.63 -5.55
N HIS A 65 -4.39 5.91 -4.82
CA HIS A 65 -5.75 5.71 -5.30
C HIS A 65 -6.13 6.83 -6.27
N ASP A 66 -6.77 6.48 -7.39
CA ASP A 66 -7.15 7.44 -8.43
C ASP A 66 -8.12 8.52 -7.95
N GLY A 67 -8.80 8.32 -6.84
CA GLY A 67 -9.59 9.34 -6.17
C GLY A 67 -8.80 10.57 -5.70
N HIS A 68 -7.48 10.41 -5.43
CA HIS A 68 -6.61 11.54 -5.02
C HIS A 68 -6.01 12.30 -6.22
N LEU A 69 -5.84 11.63 -7.33
CA LEU A 69 -5.36 12.20 -8.59
C LEU A 69 -5.88 11.35 -9.75
N PRO A 70 -7.03 11.69 -10.32
CA PRO A 70 -7.61 10.96 -11.43
C PRO A 70 -6.67 10.93 -12.64
N PHE A 71 -6.68 9.83 -13.41
CA PHE A 71 -5.84 9.70 -14.62
C PHE A 71 -6.22 10.72 -15.70
N ALA A 72 -7.43 11.24 -15.67
CA ALA A 72 -7.89 12.33 -16.54
C ALA A 72 -7.60 13.74 -15.99
N ALA A 73 -6.82 13.84 -14.89
CA ALA A 73 -6.48 15.14 -14.31
C ALA A 73 -5.69 16.00 -15.30
N PRO A 74 -5.89 17.33 -15.28
CA PRO A 74 -5.11 18.26 -16.10
C PRO A 74 -3.61 18.12 -15.84
N ALA A 75 -2.77 18.30 -16.86
CA ALA A 75 -1.32 18.19 -16.74
C ALA A 75 -0.70 19.08 -15.64
N VAL A 76 -1.32 20.24 -15.36
CA VAL A 76 -0.90 21.12 -14.24
C VAL A 76 -1.11 20.46 -12.88
N ASP A 77 -2.18 19.68 -12.70
CA ASP A 77 -2.46 19.00 -11.44
C ASP A 77 -1.54 17.80 -11.27
N VAL A 78 -1.25 17.06 -12.35
CA VAL A 78 -0.24 15.99 -12.37
C VAL A 78 1.15 16.54 -11.97
N SER A 79 1.54 17.68 -12.54
CA SER A 79 2.81 18.32 -12.22
C SER A 79 2.87 18.81 -10.76
N ARG A 80 1.77 19.36 -10.24
CA ARG A 80 1.65 19.79 -8.84
C ARG A 80 1.72 18.59 -7.88
N ALA A 81 1.02 17.51 -8.20
CA ALA A 81 1.06 16.28 -7.40
C ALA A 81 2.47 15.68 -7.37
N LYS A 82 3.16 15.63 -8.50
CA LYS A 82 4.55 15.17 -8.59
C LYS A 82 5.50 16.03 -7.74
N ALA A 83 5.34 17.34 -7.76
CA ALA A 83 6.12 18.26 -6.93
C ALA A 83 5.85 18.03 -5.43
N ALA A 84 4.58 17.87 -5.04
CA ALA A 84 4.19 17.62 -3.65
C ALA A 84 4.75 16.28 -3.13
N LEU A 85 4.72 15.23 -3.94
CA LEU A 85 5.34 13.93 -3.62
C LEU A 85 6.86 14.09 -3.37
N ALA A 86 7.55 14.80 -4.25
CA ALA A 86 8.98 15.04 -4.13
C ALA A 86 9.32 15.87 -2.89
N GLU A 87 8.57 16.94 -2.60
CA GLU A 87 8.74 17.77 -1.40
C GLU A 87 8.47 16.96 -0.11
N ALA A 88 7.48 16.08 -0.13
CA ALA A 88 7.21 15.19 0.98
C ALA A 88 8.31 14.11 1.17
N GLY A 89 9.16 13.87 0.18
CA GLY A 89 10.14 12.79 0.15
C GLY A 89 9.48 11.41 0.03
N ILE A 90 8.35 11.34 -0.67
CA ILE A 90 7.56 10.12 -0.90
C ILE A 90 7.71 9.72 -2.37
N ALA A 91 8.12 8.48 -2.60
CA ALA A 91 8.21 7.91 -3.94
C ALA A 91 6.85 7.32 -4.35
N PRO A 92 6.26 7.79 -5.46
CA PRO A 92 5.10 7.14 -6.05
C PRO A 92 5.54 5.78 -6.62
N SER A 93 4.94 4.70 -6.14
CA SER A 93 5.33 3.35 -6.59
C SER A 93 4.33 2.78 -7.57
N GLY A 94 3.05 2.87 -7.26
CA GLY A 94 1.96 2.43 -8.11
C GLY A 94 0.75 3.35 -8.00
N VAL A 95 -0.21 3.12 -8.90
CA VAL A 95 -1.53 3.74 -8.85
C VAL A 95 -2.60 2.66 -8.97
N TYR A 96 -3.61 2.72 -8.10
CA TYR A 96 -4.81 1.91 -8.22
C TYR A 96 -5.83 2.66 -9.09
N ILE A 97 -6.29 2.01 -10.15
CA ILE A 97 -7.32 2.53 -11.05
C ILE A 97 -8.52 1.60 -11.00
N HIS A 98 -9.60 2.09 -10.41
CA HIS A 98 -10.81 1.29 -10.21
C HIS A 98 -11.47 0.90 -11.52
N ASP A 99 -11.76 1.87 -12.37
CA ASP A 99 -12.35 1.70 -13.68
C ASP A 99 -11.59 2.52 -14.73
N GLY A 100 -11.35 1.97 -15.89
CA GLY A 100 -10.70 2.75 -16.95
C GLY A 100 -10.07 1.91 -18.05
N PHE A 101 -9.71 0.67 -17.76
CA PHE A 101 -9.12 -0.17 -18.79
C PHE A 101 -10.19 -0.86 -19.63
N THR A 102 -10.21 -0.45 -20.89
CA THR A 102 -10.96 -1.09 -21.96
C THR A 102 -9.99 -1.64 -23.01
N GLU A 103 -10.51 -2.36 -24.00
CA GLU A 103 -9.75 -2.82 -25.17
C GLU A 103 -9.43 -1.68 -26.16
N SER A 104 -9.80 -0.45 -25.84
CA SER A 104 -9.50 0.74 -26.66
C SER A 104 -8.12 1.31 -26.35
N GLU A 105 -7.25 1.32 -27.36
CA GLU A 105 -5.93 1.93 -27.25
C GLU A 105 -5.99 3.45 -26.97
N ALA A 106 -7.02 4.12 -27.50
CA ALA A 106 -7.25 5.55 -27.26
C ALA A 106 -7.58 5.85 -25.78
N VAL A 107 -8.10 4.86 -25.05
CA VAL A 107 -8.34 4.97 -23.58
C VAL A 107 -7.13 4.52 -22.80
N ALA A 108 -6.48 3.41 -23.19
CA ALA A 108 -5.39 2.84 -22.43
C ALA A 108 -4.11 3.71 -22.45
N ARG A 109 -3.72 4.27 -23.62
CA ARG A 109 -2.49 5.07 -23.73
C ARG A 109 -2.45 6.29 -22.79
N PRO A 110 -3.48 7.13 -22.68
CA PRO A 110 -3.50 8.22 -21.70
C PRO A 110 -3.27 7.78 -20.26
N ILE A 111 -3.74 6.59 -19.87
CA ILE A 111 -3.51 6.04 -18.54
C ILE A 111 -2.03 5.70 -18.33
N PHE A 112 -1.37 5.08 -19.30
CA PHE A 112 0.07 4.83 -19.24
C PHE A 112 0.88 6.12 -19.25
N GLU A 113 0.50 7.12 -20.06
CA GLU A 113 1.13 8.43 -20.12
C GLU A 113 1.03 9.16 -18.78
N TYR A 114 -0.14 9.14 -18.14
CA TYR A 114 -0.35 9.64 -16.80
C TYR A 114 0.55 8.93 -15.78
N ALA A 115 0.56 7.61 -15.77
CA ALA A 115 1.38 6.84 -14.84
C ALA A 115 2.89 7.17 -15.02
N ARG A 116 3.35 7.30 -16.25
CA ARG A 116 4.74 7.72 -16.57
C ARG A 116 5.02 9.15 -16.13
N ALA A 117 4.08 10.08 -16.31
CA ALA A 117 4.25 11.49 -15.95
C ALA A 117 4.40 11.68 -14.43
N VAL A 118 3.64 10.95 -13.62
CA VAL A 118 3.77 10.97 -12.16
C VAL A 118 5.04 10.22 -11.72
N GLY A 119 5.39 9.13 -12.40
CA GLY A 119 6.55 8.29 -12.08
C GLY A 119 6.18 6.96 -11.42
N PHE A 120 4.96 6.46 -11.66
CA PHE A 120 4.55 5.13 -11.20
C PHE A 120 5.27 4.03 -11.97
N SER A 121 5.62 2.95 -11.29
CA SER A 121 6.24 1.76 -11.89
C SER A 121 5.21 0.70 -12.27
N TYR A 122 4.04 0.74 -11.68
CA TYR A 122 2.94 -0.16 -12.03
C TYR A 122 1.57 0.53 -11.90
N ILE A 123 0.62 0.00 -12.62
CA ILE A 123 -0.81 0.35 -12.51
C ILE A 123 -1.52 -0.89 -11.97
N ASN A 124 -2.17 -0.72 -10.84
CA ASN A 124 -2.93 -1.76 -10.15
C ASN A 124 -4.42 -1.64 -10.48
N GLY A 125 -5.11 -2.75 -10.63
CA GLY A 125 -6.55 -2.77 -10.87
C GLY A 125 -7.07 -4.09 -11.43
N GLY A 126 -8.37 -4.09 -11.72
CA GLY A 126 -9.08 -5.26 -12.24
C GLY A 126 -9.57 -5.06 -13.69
N PRO A 127 -8.70 -4.91 -14.71
CA PRO A 127 -9.12 -4.68 -16.07
C PRO A 127 -10.02 -5.81 -16.61
N ARG A 128 -10.86 -5.49 -17.59
CA ARG A 128 -11.63 -6.52 -18.31
C ARG A 128 -10.67 -7.49 -18.98
N ARG A 129 -11.03 -8.77 -19.07
CA ARG A 129 -10.17 -9.80 -19.70
C ARG A 129 -9.85 -9.47 -21.16
N GLU A 130 -10.82 -8.87 -21.85
CA GLU A 130 -10.69 -8.42 -23.25
C GLU A 130 -9.63 -7.33 -23.43
N ALA A 131 -9.33 -6.56 -22.38
CA ALA A 131 -8.28 -5.54 -22.41
C ALA A 131 -6.85 -6.12 -22.25
N LEU A 132 -6.73 -7.33 -21.70
CA LEU A 132 -5.42 -7.90 -21.36
C LEU A 132 -4.45 -8.04 -22.54
N PRO A 133 -4.86 -8.45 -23.76
CA PRO A 133 -3.96 -8.49 -24.91
C PRO A 133 -3.35 -7.11 -25.23
N LEU A 134 -4.17 -6.04 -25.17
CA LEU A 134 -3.70 -4.68 -25.39
C LEU A 134 -2.73 -4.24 -24.27
N LEU A 135 -3.11 -4.44 -23.01
CA LEU A 135 -2.29 -4.06 -21.87
C LEU A 135 -0.97 -4.83 -21.83
N ASN A 136 -1.00 -6.12 -22.19
CA ASN A 136 0.22 -6.95 -22.31
C ASN A 136 1.19 -6.41 -23.37
N ARG A 137 0.69 -5.78 -24.44
CA ARG A 137 1.51 -5.12 -25.48
C ARG A 137 2.03 -3.77 -24.98
N LEU A 138 1.19 -2.95 -24.35
CA LEU A 138 1.55 -1.60 -23.92
C LEU A 138 2.50 -1.57 -22.72
N ALA A 139 2.38 -2.50 -21.80
CA ALA A 139 3.19 -2.53 -20.57
C ALA A 139 4.70 -2.39 -20.84
N PRO A 140 5.34 -3.19 -21.71
CA PRO A 140 6.76 -3.03 -22.05
C PRO A 140 7.05 -1.77 -22.88
N GLU A 141 6.12 -1.29 -23.68
CA GLU A 141 6.29 -0.06 -24.48
C GLU A 141 6.48 1.16 -23.57
N TYR A 142 5.76 1.21 -22.45
CA TYR A 142 5.86 2.30 -21.48
C TYR A 142 6.84 2.03 -20.34
N GLY A 143 7.31 0.79 -20.18
CA GLY A 143 8.10 0.37 -19.01
C GLY A 143 7.30 0.39 -17.72
N ILE A 144 5.98 0.22 -17.80
CA ILE A 144 5.05 0.25 -16.65
C ILE A 144 4.33 -1.10 -16.58
N GLN A 145 4.34 -1.71 -15.43
CA GLN A 145 3.69 -3.00 -15.23
C GLN A 145 2.18 -2.83 -14.99
N ILE A 146 1.38 -3.75 -15.51
CA ILE A 146 -0.02 -3.90 -15.12
C ILE A 146 -0.08 -4.97 -14.05
N ALA A 147 -0.54 -4.62 -12.87
CA ALA A 147 -0.70 -5.51 -11.73
C ALA A 147 -2.18 -5.89 -11.59
N LEU A 148 -2.53 -7.13 -11.92
CA LEU A 148 -3.89 -7.63 -11.71
C LEU A 148 -4.18 -7.70 -10.22
N HIS A 149 -5.21 -6.97 -9.79
CA HIS A 149 -5.68 -6.95 -8.43
C HIS A 149 -6.80 -7.98 -8.25
N ASN A 150 -6.59 -8.92 -7.34
CA ASN A 150 -7.70 -9.77 -6.91
C ASN A 150 -8.59 -9.00 -5.95
N HIS A 151 -9.88 -9.13 -6.15
CA HIS A 151 -10.90 -8.56 -5.29
C HIS A 151 -11.97 -9.62 -5.01
N GLY A 152 -12.64 -9.55 -3.95
CA GLY A 152 -13.67 -10.52 -3.62
C GLY A 152 -14.79 -9.90 -2.80
N PRO A 153 -15.87 -10.66 -2.61
CA PRO A 153 -16.39 -11.77 -3.42
C PRO A 153 -17.03 -11.30 -4.73
N LYS A 154 -17.11 -12.20 -5.71
CA LYS A 154 -17.78 -12.00 -7.01
C LYS A 154 -17.08 -11.02 -7.96
N ALA A 155 -15.82 -10.71 -7.71
CA ALA A 155 -15.02 -9.91 -8.61
C ALA A 155 -14.50 -10.73 -9.80
N ARG A 156 -14.00 -10.04 -10.85
CA ARG A 156 -13.46 -10.66 -12.07
C ARG A 156 -12.22 -11.51 -11.82
N TYR A 157 -11.42 -11.12 -10.85
CA TYR A 157 -10.22 -11.81 -10.40
C TYR A 157 -10.39 -12.16 -8.92
N GLU A 158 -11.17 -13.19 -8.63
CA GLU A 158 -11.50 -13.60 -7.27
C GLU A 158 -10.64 -14.77 -6.80
N THR A 159 -10.33 -15.70 -7.70
CA THR A 159 -9.64 -16.95 -7.37
C THR A 159 -8.16 -16.94 -7.80
N ILE A 160 -7.39 -17.88 -7.29
CA ILE A 160 -6.00 -18.10 -7.72
C ILE A 160 -5.96 -18.39 -9.21
N GLU A 161 -6.89 -19.22 -9.72
CA GLU A 161 -6.98 -19.59 -11.12
C GLU A 161 -7.27 -18.38 -12.02
N ASP A 162 -8.13 -17.45 -11.59
CA ASP A 162 -8.41 -16.22 -12.34
C ASP A 162 -7.15 -15.40 -12.61
N ILE A 163 -6.28 -15.29 -11.60
CA ILE A 163 -5.01 -14.58 -11.75
C ILE A 163 -4.02 -15.41 -12.55
N THR A 164 -3.78 -16.66 -12.17
CA THR A 164 -2.70 -17.47 -12.78
C THR A 164 -2.96 -17.79 -14.24
N SER A 165 -4.21 -18.03 -14.64
CA SER A 165 -4.56 -18.22 -16.05
C SER A 165 -4.34 -16.94 -16.89
N ALA A 166 -4.70 -15.77 -16.34
CA ALA A 166 -4.44 -14.49 -16.98
C ALA A 166 -2.94 -14.22 -17.15
N LEU A 167 -2.15 -14.51 -16.10
CA LEU A 167 -0.69 -14.36 -16.14
C LEU A 167 -0.03 -15.34 -17.13
N ALA A 168 -0.53 -16.58 -17.24
CA ALA A 168 -0.01 -17.57 -18.18
C ALA A 168 -0.24 -17.15 -19.65
N ALA A 169 -1.42 -16.56 -19.93
CA ALA A 169 -1.76 -16.09 -21.26
C ALA A 169 -1.07 -14.77 -21.65
N HIS A 170 -0.62 -13.97 -20.67
CA HIS A 170 -0.11 -12.61 -20.88
C HIS A 170 1.23 -12.41 -20.15
N PRO A 171 2.38 -12.69 -20.78
CA PRO A 171 3.70 -12.71 -20.12
C PRO A 171 4.15 -11.36 -19.54
N ASN A 172 3.65 -10.23 -20.04
CA ASN A 172 4.00 -8.89 -19.55
C ASN A 172 3.02 -8.34 -18.50
N ILE A 173 1.99 -9.12 -18.13
CA ILE A 173 1.07 -8.77 -17.05
C ILE A 173 1.61 -9.32 -15.73
N SER A 174 1.50 -8.57 -14.67
CA SER A 174 1.91 -8.89 -13.30
C SER A 174 0.69 -8.98 -12.37
N ALA A 175 0.90 -9.20 -11.09
CA ALA A 175 -0.17 -9.22 -10.11
C ALA A 175 0.11 -8.31 -8.91
N CYS A 176 -0.95 -7.74 -8.37
CA CYS A 176 -1.02 -7.25 -7.01
C CYS A 176 -1.80 -8.29 -6.19
N VAL A 177 -1.17 -8.86 -5.16
CA VAL A 177 -1.79 -9.88 -4.33
C VAL A 177 -2.45 -9.23 -3.13
N ASP A 178 -3.77 -9.09 -3.14
CA ASP A 178 -4.51 -8.65 -1.97
C ASP A 178 -4.88 -9.84 -1.08
N ILE A 179 -4.20 -9.96 0.06
CA ILE A 179 -4.41 -11.10 0.98
C ILE A 179 -5.75 -11.04 1.71
N GLY A 180 -6.28 -9.83 1.97
CA GLY A 180 -7.56 -9.64 2.62
C GLY A 180 -8.73 -9.99 1.70
N HIS A 181 -8.66 -9.60 0.44
CA HIS A 181 -9.69 -9.96 -0.54
C HIS A 181 -9.71 -11.46 -0.84
N PHE A 182 -8.54 -12.12 -0.90
CA PHE A 182 -8.51 -13.58 -0.96
C PHE A 182 -9.19 -14.22 0.26
N ALA A 183 -8.88 -13.73 1.47
CA ALA A 183 -9.51 -14.24 2.69
C ALA A 183 -11.04 -14.01 2.70
N ARG A 184 -11.52 -12.84 2.27
CA ARG A 184 -12.96 -12.54 2.10
C ARG A 184 -13.65 -13.52 1.14
N SER A 185 -12.95 -13.97 0.11
CA SER A 185 -13.40 -14.98 -0.85
C SER A 185 -13.12 -16.43 -0.40
N ARG A 186 -12.65 -16.62 0.83
CA ARG A 186 -12.26 -17.95 1.38
C ARG A 186 -11.18 -18.65 0.57
N VAL A 187 -10.35 -17.88 -0.11
CA VAL A 187 -9.14 -18.34 -0.80
C VAL A 187 -7.96 -18.20 0.15
N ASP A 188 -7.12 -19.23 0.21
CA ASP A 188 -5.92 -19.24 1.04
C ASP A 188 -4.85 -18.26 0.47
N PRO A 189 -4.54 -17.14 1.15
CA PRO A 189 -3.59 -16.15 0.63
C PRO A 189 -2.16 -16.71 0.52
N VAL A 190 -1.79 -17.65 1.38
CA VAL A 190 -0.45 -18.27 1.36
C VAL A 190 -0.28 -19.10 0.09
N LYS A 191 -1.31 -19.88 -0.30
CA LYS A 191 -1.31 -20.61 -1.58
C LYS A 191 -1.31 -19.66 -2.77
N ALA A 192 -2.07 -18.56 -2.70
CA ALA A 192 -2.12 -17.58 -3.76
C ALA A 192 -0.73 -16.93 -4.02
N ILE A 193 -0.04 -16.48 -2.97
CA ILE A 193 1.31 -15.93 -3.08
C ILE A 193 2.27 -16.93 -3.73
N ARG A 194 2.26 -18.20 -3.30
CA ARG A 194 3.11 -19.23 -3.88
C ARG A 194 2.80 -19.51 -5.35
N ALA A 195 1.52 -19.56 -5.71
CA ALA A 195 1.09 -19.82 -7.09
C ALA A 195 1.44 -18.67 -8.05
N ILE A 196 1.27 -17.41 -7.61
CA ILE A 196 1.59 -16.22 -8.39
C ILE A 196 3.11 -16.01 -8.46
N GLY A 197 3.80 -16.29 -7.36
CA GLY A 197 5.26 -16.28 -7.28
C GLY A 197 5.87 -14.92 -7.64
N ARG A 198 6.94 -14.94 -8.43
CA ARG A 198 7.69 -13.72 -8.82
C ARG A 198 6.94 -12.75 -9.74
N ARG A 199 5.74 -13.13 -10.20
CA ARG A 199 4.87 -12.24 -10.99
C ARG A 199 4.12 -11.24 -10.10
N ALA A 200 4.17 -11.36 -8.76
CA ALA A 200 3.65 -10.38 -7.83
C ALA A 200 4.60 -9.17 -7.75
N VAL A 201 4.11 -7.99 -8.13
CA VAL A 201 4.85 -6.71 -8.08
C VAL A 201 4.39 -5.81 -6.94
N ALA A 202 3.22 -6.11 -6.38
CA ALA A 202 2.68 -5.51 -5.17
C ALA A 202 1.95 -6.57 -4.35
N ALA A 203 1.87 -6.35 -3.05
CA ALA A 203 1.06 -7.15 -2.15
C ALA A 203 0.33 -6.22 -1.18
N HIS A 204 -1.00 -6.19 -1.24
CA HIS A 204 -1.83 -5.49 -0.28
C HIS A 204 -1.90 -6.32 1.00
N ILE A 205 -1.37 -5.73 2.07
CA ILE A 205 -1.33 -6.34 3.39
C ILE A 205 -2.46 -5.74 4.20
N LYS A 206 -3.55 -6.48 4.29
CA LYS A 206 -4.69 -6.20 5.15
C LYS A 206 -5.06 -7.47 5.91
N ASP A 207 -5.64 -7.32 7.09
CA ASP A 207 -6.15 -8.44 7.87
C ASP A 207 -7.66 -8.31 8.05
N VAL A 208 -8.33 -9.43 8.15
CA VAL A 208 -9.78 -9.47 8.30
C VAL A 208 -10.18 -10.50 9.35
N ASP A 209 -11.31 -10.28 9.99
CA ASP A 209 -11.92 -11.27 10.87
C ASP A 209 -12.72 -12.32 10.09
N ALA A 210 -13.40 -13.21 10.80
CA ALA A 210 -14.20 -14.29 10.21
C ALA A 210 -15.44 -13.76 9.43
N ALA A 211 -15.87 -12.53 9.68
CA ALA A 211 -16.95 -11.87 8.94
C ALA A 211 -16.42 -11.12 7.71
N GLY A 212 -15.11 -10.99 7.57
CA GLY A 212 -14.47 -10.23 6.49
C GLY A 212 -14.25 -8.75 6.83
N GLU A 213 -14.50 -8.35 8.08
CA GLU A 213 -14.30 -6.99 8.54
C GLU A 213 -12.81 -6.71 8.75
N ASN A 214 -12.40 -5.47 8.48
CA ASN A 214 -11.00 -5.09 8.57
C ASN A 214 -10.47 -5.14 10.00
N MET A 215 -9.27 -5.69 10.15
CA MET A 215 -8.57 -5.83 11.42
C MET A 215 -7.16 -5.23 11.35
N ILE A 216 -6.63 -4.88 12.51
CA ILE A 216 -5.19 -4.58 12.64
C ILE A 216 -4.41 -5.84 12.25
N VAL A 217 -3.40 -5.72 11.41
CA VAL A 217 -2.55 -6.84 10.93
C VAL A 217 -2.06 -7.71 12.09
N GLY A 218 -2.35 -9.00 12.01
CA GLY A 218 -2.05 -10.00 13.03
C GLY A 218 -3.09 -10.11 14.14
N LYS A 219 -4.22 -9.41 14.05
CA LYS A 219 -5.34 -9.55 14.96
C LYS A 219 -6.59 -10.18 14.31
N GLY A 220 -6.53 -10.42 13.02
CA GLY A 220 -7.59 -11.10 12.25
C GLY A 220 -7.37 -12.60 12.15
N THR A 221 -7.86 -13.16 11.06
CA THR A 221 -7.86 -14.63 10.85
C THR A 221 -6.85 -15.09 9.82
N ILE A 222 -6.16 -14.18 9.13
CA ILE A 222 -5.18 -14.54 8.10
C ILE A 222 -3.90 -15.09 8.75
N ASP A 223 -3.37 -16.18 8.21
CA ASP A 223 -2.06 -16.73 8.61
C ASP A 223 -0.92 -15.77 8.19
N MET A 224 -0.75 -14.68 8.93
CA MET A 224 0.30 -13.69 8.66
C MET A 224 1.72 -14.31 8.68
N PRO A 225 2.09 -15.18 9.62
CA PRO A 225 3.37 -15.88 9.55
C PRO A 225 3.58 -16.64 8.24
N GLY A 226 2.55 -17.35 7.76
CA GLY A 226 2.56 -18.06 6.48
C GLY A 226 2.64 -17.12 5.28
N VAL A 227 1.92 -15.99 5.31
CA VAL A 227 1.97 -14.95 4.27
C VAL A 227 3.39 -14.41 4.10
N PHE A 228 4.01 -13.93 5.19
CA PHE A 228 5.36 -13.37 5.12
C PHE A 228 6.42 -14.42 4.79
N ALA A 229 6.24 -15.68 5.23
CA ALA A 229 7.09 -16.79 4.81
C ALA A 229 6.97 -17.06 3.30
N ALA A 230 5.75 -17.09 2.74
CA ALA A 230 5.53 -17.29 1.31
C ALA A 230 6.09 -16.14 0.46
N LEU A 231 5.98 -14.88 0.91
CA LEU A 231 6.61 -13.73 0.25
C LEU A 231 8.14 -13.88 0.23
N ALA A 232 8.76 -14.36 1.31
CA ALA A 232 10.20 -14.63 1.37
C ALA A 232 10.59 -15.80 0.46
N GLU A 233 9.87 -16.92 0.49
CA GLU A 233 10.09 -18.11 -0.34
C GLU A 233 10.02 -17.78 -1.84
N THR A 234 9.07 -16.94 -2.25
CA THR A 234 8.90 -16.49 -3.64
C THR A 234 9.87 -15.39 -4.05
N ARG A 235 10.74 -14.95 -3.14
CA ARG A 235 11.68 -13.83 -3.34
C ARG A 235 10.95 -12.58 -3.83
N PHE A 236 9.90 -12.20 -3.11
CA PHE A 236 9.12 -11.01 -3.44
C PHE A 236 9.98 -9.75 -3.34
N GLU A 237 10.04 -8.98 -4.43
CA GLU A 237 10.80 -7.72 -4.54
C GLU A 237 9.90 -6.50 -4.76
N GLY A 238 8.57 -6.73 -4.77
CA GLY A 238 7.57 -5.69 -4.99
C GLY A 238 7.37 -4.74 -3.82
N LEU A 239 6.31 -3.96 -3.87
CA LEU A 239 5.87 -3.11 -2.77
C LEU A 239 4.93 -3.90 -1.85
N MET A 240 5.25 -3.97 -0.56
CA MET A 240 4.28 -4.34 0.47
C MET A 240 3.45 -3.11 0.81
N VAL A 241 2.18 -3.14 0.50
CA VAL A 241 1.27 -2.00 0.63
C VAL A 241 0.35 -2.26 1.82
N LEU A 242 0.51 -1.49 2.91
CA LEU A 242 -0.49 -1.53 3.97
C LEU A 242 -1.79 -0.94 3.46
N GLU A 243 -2.87 -1.70 3.54
CA GLU A 243 -4.22 -1.23 3.27
C GLU A 243 -5.10 -1.51 4.48
N TYR A 244 -5.36 -0.46 5.27
CA TYR A 244 -6.16 -0.51 6.48
C TYR A 244 -7.48 0.21 6.25
N GLU A 245 -8.57 -0.55 6.17
CA GLU A 245 -9.93 -0.07 5.88
C GLU A 245 -10.78 0.10 7.14
N GLY A 246 -10.15 0.30 8.29
CA GLY A 246 -10.84 0.49 9.56
C GLY A 246 -10.91 1.95 10.00
N ASP A 247 -11.83 2.23 10.92
CA ASP A 247 -11.96 3.52 11.62
C ASP A 247 -12.09 4.73 10.67
N PHE A 248 -12.85 4.60 9.58
CA PHE A 248 -12.99 5.65 8.57
C PHE A 248 -13.63 6.94 9.08
N ASP A 249 -14.34 6.89 10.18
CA ASP A 249 -14.94 8.04 10.87
C ASP A 249 -13.99 8.73 11.87
N ASN A 250 -12.80 8.17 12.10
CA ASN A 250 -11.88 8.65 13.14
C ASN A 250 -10.41 8.56 12.70
N MET A 251 -9.88 9.59 12.08
CA MET A 251 -8.51 9.63 11.57
C MET A 251 -7.43 9.34 12.64
N PRO A 252 -7.47 9.90 13.87
CA PRO A 252 -6.52 9.54 14.92
C PRO A 252 -6.49 8.05 15.24
N LYS A 253 -7.66 7.41 15.34
CA LYS A 253 -7.80 5.98 15.60
C LYS A 253 -7.32 5.15 14.42
N ARG A 254 -7.67 5.55 13.19
CA ARG A 254 -7.19 4.94 11.94
C ARG A 254 -5.66 4.95 11.88
N LEU A 255 -5.03 6.09 12.12
CA LEU A 255 -3.56 6.20 12.15
C LEU A 255 -2.94 5.34 13.25
N ASP A 256 -3.59 5.18 14.39
CA ASP A 256 -3.11 4.28 15.45
C ASP A 256 -3.20 2.81 15.02
N GLY A 257 -4.31 2.38 14.42
CA GLY A 257 -4.48 1.04 13.83
C GLY A 257 -3.43 0.75 12.76
N MET A 258 -3.14 1.73 11.89
CA MET A 258 -2.09 1.62 10.88
C MET A 258 -0.69 1.49 11.51
N ARG A 259 -0.36 2.26 12.56
CA ARG A 259 0.92 2.12 13.29
C ARG A 259 1.07 0.74 13.92
N GLN A 260 0.01 0.22 14.53
CA GLN A 260 0.01 -1.13 15.09
C GLN A 260 0.20 -2.19 14.00
N SER A 261 -0.47 -2.04 12.85
CA SER A 261 -0.34 -2.92 11.68
C SER A 261 1.09 -2.90 11.13
N LEU A 262 1.67 -1.73 10.95
CA LEU A 262 3.06 -1.59 10.50
C LEU A 262 4.05 -2.24 11.46
N ALA A 263 3.86 -2.07 12.77
CA ALA A 263 4.70 -2.72 13.79
C ALA A 263 4.54 -4.25 13.78
N ALA A 264 3.36 -4.76 13.45
CA ALA A 264 3.13 -6.19 13.26
C ALA A 264 3.85 -6.70 12.00
N MET A 265 3.73 -5.99 10.88
CA MET A 265 4.46 -6.33 9.65
C MET A 265 5.97 -6.44 9.89
N ASP A 266 6.57 -5.49 10.63
CA ASP A 266 8.01 -5.55 10.97
C ASP A 266 8.38 -6.82 11.72
N ARG A 267 7.55 -7.24 12.69
CA ARG A 267 7.79 -8.49 13.44
C ARG A 267 7.70 -9.72 12.55
N PHE A 268 6.72 -9.79 11.64
CA PHE A 268 6.57 -10.91 10.72
C PHE A 268 7.70 -10.97 9.69
N ILE A 269 8.11 -9.84 9.14
CA ILE A 269 9.27 -9.74 8.24
C ILE A 269 10.55 -10.24 8.95
N ALA A 270 10.79 -9.77 10.17
CA ALA A 270 11.96 -10.20 10.95
C ALA A 270 11.94 -11.70 11.28
N ALA A 271 10.76 -12.27 11.49
CA ALA A 271 10.59 -13.70 11.74
C ALA A 271 10.80 -14.55 10.46
N ALA A 272 10.32 -14.09 9.32
CA ALA A 272 10.49 -14.77 8.04
C ALA A 272 11.95 -14.75 7.55
N GLY A 273 12.72 -13.69 7.82
CA GLY A 273 14.13 -13.57 7.44
C GLY A 273 15.11 -14.40 8.30
N LYS A 274 14.63 -15.06 9.35
CA LYS A 274 15.43 -15.91 10.25
C LYS A 274 15.40 -17.40 9.89
N ARG A 275 14.70 -17.79 8.80
CA ARG A 275 14.57 -19.17 8.36
C ARG A 275 15.62 -19.56 7.33
#